data_4045c5e1da3fdbf82815a5bc12c034d9
#
_entry.id   4045c5e1da3fdbf82815a5bc12c034d9
#
_cell.length_a   1.000
_cell.length_b   1.000
_cell.length_c   1.000
_cell.angle_alpha   90.00
_cell.angle_beta   90.00
_cell.angle_gamma   90.00
#
_symmetry.space_group_name_H-M   'P 1'
#
loop_
_entity.id
_entity.type
_entity.pdbx_description
1 polymer ?
#
loop_
_entity_poly.entity_id
_entity_poly.type
_entity_poly.pdbx_seq_one_letter_code
_entity_poly.pdbx_strand_id
1 'polypeptide(L)'
;MKGVERPESHTFFRRVALAGTQATTAALIITVAGLIIRGAMLDNQAPPSTQSSPAFLGGRSSVLLDRARTMLATRQSGKNLEAARLLAEQSFAADPLQHDALTLLSQIAVRQGDMTRATALLDIAAKFSRRDARTQILLVNRLVLSGDYADAIVRVDMLLRTHSDIDGQLIAFLVSIAEDSRSYKALVARMADNPPWRGTLLTSLAAPKIKADVSLRLLRAMKAQGIPVGHDDVVPLIDKMAQRGELRQAYLTWIDFLPPSYQKQVGLLFDGNFTHPPSTIPFEWRAAPSPFASVDFANGSTPGGPRALRIEFSGGQTPYLNVGQTLFLPVGTYMLTLQARSEGLSAHKGLVWQVACINSGSTSLGESEAVIGTKSWHQQTMKFTVPAKNCTFQSLKLVLVARSPLEEVANGMAEFTRMQLEKEH
;
A
#
# COMPACT_ATOMS: atom_id res chain seq x y z
N MET A 1 52.05 -1.61 -40.15
CA MET A 1 50.79 -2.04 -40.81
C MET A 1 49.66 -1.75 -39.85
N LYS A 2 48.69 -1.03 -40.35
CA LYS A 2 47.62 -0.31 -39.65
C LYS A 2 46.66 -1.23 -38.89
N GLY A 3 46.43 -0.99 -37.61
CA GLY A 3 45.34 -1.54 -36.83
C GLY A 3 44.05 -0.82 -37.17
N VAL A 4 42.98 -1.58 -37.45
CA VAL A 4 41.62 -1.09 -37.71
C VAL A 4 40.84 -1.11 -36.41
N GLU A 5 40.50 0.06 -35.89
CA GLU A 5 39.54 0.23 -34.78
C GLU A 5 38.12 -0.08 -35.27
N ARG A 6 37.40 -0.90 -34.52
CA ARG A 6 35.96 -1.14 -34.70
C ARG A 6 35.18 -0.12 -33.86
N PRO A 7 34.16 0.57 -34.39
CA PRO A 7 33.41 1.55 -33.64
C PRO A 7 32.37 0.88 -32.70
N GLU A 8 32.22 1.55 -31.57
CA GLU A 8 31.31 1.22 -30.45
C GLU A 8 29.82 1.15 -30.86
N SER A 9 29.29 -0.05 -30.99
CA SER A 9 27.86 -0.28 -31.25
C SER A 9 27.01 -0.36 -29.96
N HIS A 10 27.62 -0.40 -28.76
CA HIS A 10 26.93 -0.58 -27.49
C HIS A 10 26.22 0.66 -26.93
N THR A 11 26.63 1.87 -27.33
CA THR A 11 26.01 3.11 -26.80
C THR A 11 24.74 3.50 -27.54
N PHE A 12 24.60 3.11 -28.80
CA PHE A 12 23.42 3.43 -29.60
C PHE A 12 22.19 2.58 -29.16
N PHE A 13 22.36 1.29 -28.92
CA PHE A 13 21.29 0.42 -28.46
C PHE A 13 20.79 0.77 -27.02
N ARG A 14 21.67 1.24 -26.14
CA ARG A 14 21.27 1.73 -24.82
C ARG A 14 20.44 3.01 -24.87
N ARG A 15 20.73 3.93 -25.78
CA ARG A 15 19.94 5.16 -25.98
C ARG A 15 18.57 4.89 -26.60
N VAL A 16 18.46 3.94 -27.53
CA VAL A 16 17.21 3.56 -28.18
C VAL A 16 16.31 2.81 -27.20
N ALA A 17 16.85 1.92 -26.37
CA ALA A 17 16.08 1.21 -25.31
C ALA A 17 15.58 2.15 -24.22
N LEU A 18 16.36 3.15 -23.81
CA LEU A 18 15.95 4.18 -22.85
C LEU A 18 14.86 5.13 -23.42
N ALA A 19 14.95 5.46 -24.70
CA ALA A 19 13.93 6.29 -25.36
C ALA A 19 12.60 5.53 -25.55
N GLY A 20 12.64 4.22 -25.80
CA GLY A 20 11.46 3.38 -25.93
C GLY A 20 10.70 3.20 -24.61
N THR A 21 11.41 3.02 -23.50
CA THR A 21 10.79 2.93 -22.16
C THR A 21 10.23 4.26 -21.66
N GLN A 22 10.84 5.37 -22.02
CA GLN A 22 10.36 6.72 -21.68
C GLN A 22 9.10 7.10 -22.46
N ALA A 23 8.97 6.66 -23.72
CA ALA A 23 7.76 6.88 -24.52
C ALA A 23 6.57 6.07 -24.02
N THR A 24 6.79 4.85 -23.53
CA THR A 24 5.71 3.98 -23.00
C THR A 24 5.20 4.48 -21.65
N THR A 25 6.06 4.99 -20.77
CA THR A 25 5.62 5.56 -19.47
C THR A 25 4.92 6.91 -19.63
N ALA A 26 5.39 7.77 -20.54
CA ALA A 26 4.68 9.01 -20.89
C ALA A 26 3.30 8.74 -21.47
N ALA A 27 3.17 7.73 -22.34
CA ALA A 27 1.89 7.26 -22.86
C ALA A 27 0.98 6.73 -21.75
N LEU A 28 1.51 6.03 -20.73
CA LEU A 28 0.74 5.52 -19.60
C LEU A 28 0.19 6.65 -18.72
N ILE A 29 0.99 7.67 -18.41
CA ILE A 29 0.54 8.85 -17.64
C ILE A 29 -0.52 9.61 -18.42
N ILE A 30 -0.34 9.79 -19.72
CA ILE A 30 -1.33 10.43 -20.60
C ILE A 30 -2.61 9.58 -20.67
N THR A 31 -2.50 8.23 -20.68
CA THR A 31 -3.67 7.34 -20.71
C THR A 31 -4.42 7.34 -19.38
N VAL A 32 -3.71 7.33 -18.24
CA VAL A 32 -4.33 7.42 -16.91
C VAL A 32 -4.95 8.81 -16.69
N ALA A 33 -4.27 9.88 -17.09
CA ALA A 33 -4.85 11.22 -17.08
C ALA A 33 -6.08 11.30 -18.02
N GLY A 34 -6.04 10.66 -19.18
CA GLY A 34 -7.16 10.50 -20.10
C GLY A 34 -8.32 9.67 -19.53
N LEU A 35 -8.03 8.63 -18.74
CA LEU A 35 -9.03 7.81 -18.03
C LEU A 35 -9.68 8.58 -16.88
N ILE A 36 -8.93 9.41 -16.15
CA ILE A 36 -9.47 10.32 -15.12
C ILE A 36 -10.45 11.34 -15.78
N ILE A 37 -10.05 11.92 -16.93
CA ILE A 37 -10.94 12.80 -17.70
C ILE A 37 -12.18 12.04 -18.16
N ARG A 38 -12.04 10.82 -18.65
CA ARG A 38 -13.16 10.00 -19.13
C ARG A 38 -14.08 9.57 -17.98
N GLY A 39 -13.54 9.23 -16.81
CA GLY A 39 -14.32 8.94 -15.60
C GLY A 39 -15.11 10.16 -15.15
N ALA A 40 -14.46 11.31 -15.01
CA ALA A 40 -15.11 12.58 -14.66
C ALA A 40 -16.12 13.07 -15.72
N MET A 41 -16.00 12.61 -16.99
CA MET A 41 -16.98 12.88 -18.04
C MET A 41 -18.15 11.88 -18.06
N LEU A 42 -17.93 10.62 -17.63
CA LEU A 42 -18.96 9.57 -17.61
C LEU A 42 -19.88 9.68 -16.38
N ASP A 43 -19.37 10.16 -15.23
CA ASP A 43 -20.18 10.45 -14.04
C ASP A 43 -21.19 11.59 -14.22
N ASN A 44 -21.15 12.27 -15.37
CA ASN A 44 -22.09 13.31 -15.72
C ASN A 44 -23.47 12.77 -16.23
N GLN A 45 -23.72 11.45 -16.09
CA GLN A 45 -25.03 10.83 -16.32
C GLN A 45 -25.87 10.69 -15.03
N ALA A 46 -25.46 11.33 -13.93
CA ALA A 46 -26.35 11.50 -12.80
C ALA A 46 -27.60 12.30 -13.27
N PRO A 47 -28.81 11.84 -12.96
CA PRO A 47 -30.02 12.56 -13.29
C PRO A 47 -29.94 13.96 -12.70
N PRO A 48 -30.52 14.98 -13.38
CA PRO A 48 -30.49 16.35 -12.89
C PRO A 48 -31.04 16.36 -11.46
N SER A 49 -30.17 16.72 -10.49
CA SER A 49 -30.62 16.93 -9.13
C SER A 49 -31.68 17.99 -9.14
N THR A 50 -32.92 17.61 -8.85
CA THR A 50 -34.08 18.49 -8.65
C THR A 50 -33.92 19.30 -7.36
N GLN A 51 -32.79 20.00 -7.19
CA GLN A 51 -32.71 21.11 -6.26
C GLN A 51 -33.11 22.38 -7.00
N SER A 52 -34.39 22.73 -6.84
CA SER A 52 -34.97 23.99 -7.24
C SER A 52 -34.27 25.15 -6.54
N SER A 53 -33.17 25.63 -7.12
CA SER A 53 -32.70 27.00 -6.84
C SER A 53 -33.69 27.99 -7.39
N PRO A 54 -33.90 29.15 -6.72
CA PRO A 54 -34.93 30.09 -7.13
C PRO A 54 -34.72 30.54 -8.58
N ALA A 55 -35.74 30.31 -9.39
CA ALA A 55 -35.77 30.29 -10.86
C ALA A 55 -35.59 31.67 -11.54
N PHE A 56 -35.02 32.68 -10.90
CA PHE A 56 -35.10 34.04 -11.46
C PHE A 56 -33.85 34.51 -12.21
N LEU A 57 -32.65 33.95 -12.01
CA LEU A 57 -31.44 34.36 -12.77
C LEU A 57 -30.56 33.18 -13.25
N GLY A 58 -30.56 32.03 -12.60
CA GLY A 58 -29.66 30.90 -12.97
C GLY A 58 -30.23 29.92 -14.00
N GLY A 59 -31.53 29.84 -14.20
CA GLY A 59 -32.16 28.80 -14.99
C GLY A 59 -31.80 28.82 -16.49
N ARG A 60 -31.60 30.00 -17.09
CA ARG A 60 -31.25 30.13 -18.51
C ARG A 60 -29.79 29.75 -18.77
N SER A 61 -28.88 30.16 -17.90
CA SER A 61 -27.45 29.91 -18.04
C SER A 61 -27.15 28.42 -17.91
N SER A 62 -27.72 27.74 -16.92
CA SER A 62 -27.51 26.30 -16.73
C SER A 62 -28.06 25.45 -17.89
N VAL A 63 -29.23 25.77 -18.43
CA VAL A 63 -29.79 25.07 -19.59
C VAL A 63 -28.90 25.23 -20.83
N LEU A 64 -28.38 26.44 -21.08
CA LEU A 64 -27.44 26.68 -22.17
C LEU A 64 -26.17 25.87 -22.03
N LEU A 65 -25.63 25.81 -20.81
CA LEU A 65 -24.44 25.07 -20.49
C LEU A 65 -24.63 23.56 -20.67
N ASP A 66 -25.75 22.99 -20.24
CA ASP A 66 -26.05 21.56 -20.39
C ASP A 66 -26.24 21.17 -21.86
N ARG A 67 -26.87 22.04 -22.65
CA ARG A 67 -26.93 21.86 -24.11
C ARG A 67 -25.55 21.89 -24.76
N ALA A 68 -24.70 22.81 -24.35
CA ALA A 68 -23.32 22.89 -24.84
C ALA A 68 -22.53 21.63 -24.47
N ARG A 69 -22.68 21.11 -23.24
CA ARG A 69 -22.07 19.84 -22.78
C ARG A 69 -22.53 18.65 -23.62
N THR A 70 -23.85 18.55 -23.87
CA THR A 70 -24.43 17.48 -24.68
C THR A 70 -23.87 17.49 -26.10
N MET A 71 -23.79 18.67 -26.73
CA MET A 71 -23.18 18.82 -28.05
C MET A 71 -21.71 18.46 -28.09
N LEU A 72 -20.96 18.77 -27.03
CA LEU A 72 -19.56 18.42 -26.89
C LEU A 72 -19.35 16.92 -26.69
N ALA A 73 -20.28 16.22 -26.03
CA ALA A 73 -20.24 14.78 -25.80
C ALA A 73 -20.50 13.94 -27.05
N THR A 74 -21.31 14.49 -28.00
CA THR A 74 -21.58 13.81 -29.28
C THR A 74 -20.36 13.88 -30.19
N ARG A 75 -19.91 12.71 -30.71
CA ARG A 75 -18.70 12.52 -31.55
C ARG A 75 -18.81 13.12 -32.95
N GLN A 76 -19.39 14.31 -33.14
CA GLN A 76 -19.61 14.82 -34.49
C GLN A 76 -19.03 16.21 -34.76
N SER A 77 -18.51 16.34 -36.00
CA SER A 77 -18.34 17.53 -36.86
C SER A 77 -17.97 18.87 -36.18
N GLY A 78 -17.05 19.61 -36.82
CA GLY A 78 -16.67 20.99 -36.43
C GLY A 78 -17.86 21.94 -36.24
N LYS A 79 -19.02 21.68 -36.87
CA LYS A 79 -20.25 22.45 -36.67
C LYS A 79 -20.81 22.31 -35.25
N ASN A 80 -20.75 21.12 -34.64
CA ASN A 80 -21.22 20.91 -33.26
C ASN A 80 -20.29 21.60 -32.26
N LEU A 81 -18.99 21.64 -32.55
CA LEU A 81 -18.01 22.30 -31.70
C LEU A 81 -18.24 23.82 -31.66
N GLU A 82 -18.53 24.44 -32.80
CA GLU A 82 -18.86 25.86 -32.89
C GLU A 82 -20.20 26.21 -32.22
N ALA A 83 -21.21 25.38 -32.41
CA ALA A 83 -22.49 25.53 -31.74
C ALA A 83 -22.36 25.40 -30.21
N ALA A 84 -21.57 24.43 -29.72
CA ALA A 84 -21.27 24.28 -28.31
C ALA A 84 -20.53 25.51 -27.75
N ARG A 85 -19.58 26.08 -28.50
CA ARG A 85 -18.89 27.32 -28.15
C ARG A 85 -19.85 28.48 -27.95
N LEU A 86 -20.69 28.72 -28.91
CA LEU A 86 -21.68 29.81 -28.84
C LEU A 86 -22.63 29.68 -27.65
N LEU A 87 -23.13 28.46 -27.38
CA LEU A 87 -23.99 28.21 -26.23
C LEU A 87 -23.27 28.42 -24.90
N ALA A 88 -21.99 28.01 -24.79
CA ALA A 88 -21.19 28.23 -23.59
C ALA A 88 -20.89 29.73 -23.39
N GLU A 89 -20.61 30.49 -24.46
CA GLU A 89 -20.41 31.94 -24.39
C GLU A 89 -21.71 32.65 -23.99
N GLN A 90 -22.87 32.25 -24.53
CA GLN A 90 -24.16 32.77 -24.08
C GLN A 90 -24.48 32.44 -22.64
N SER A 91 -24.11 31.23 -22.18
CA SER A 91 -24.25 30.83 -20.78
C SER A 91 -23.44 31.74 -19.86
N PHE A 92 -22.16 31.98 -20.19
CA PHE A 92 -21.30 32.88 -19.44
C PHE A 92 -21.77 34.34 -19.46
N ALA A 93 -22.25 34.80 -20.60
CA ALA A 93 -22.83 36.17 -20.71
C ALA A 93 -24.10 36.34 -19.87
N ALA A 94 -24.90 35.27 -19.74
CA ALA A 94 -26.12 35.29 -18.93
C ALA A 94 -25.84 35.25 -17.41
N ASP A 95 -24.75 34.58 -17.02
CA ASP A 95 -24.28 34.49 -15.64
C ASP A 95 -22.73 34.39 -15.59
N PRO A 96 -22.02 35.52 -15.43
CA PRO A 96 -20.57 35.56 -15.38
C PRO A 96 -19.95 34.86 -14.14
N LEU A 97 -20.75 34.57 -13.13
CA LEU A 97 -20.27 33.82 -11.94
C LEU A 97 -20.27 32.29 -12.17
N GLN A 98 -20.92 31.84 -13.25
CA GLN A 98 -20.94 30.44 -13.63
C GLN A 98 -19.62 30.02 -14.30
N HIS A 99 -18.60 29.77 -13.48
CA HIS A 99 -17.25 29.39 -13.92
C HIS A 99 -17.19 28.11 -14.77
N ASP A 100 -18.17 27.22 -14.64
CA ASP A 100 -18.32 26.01 -15.46
C ASP A 100 -18.35 26.30 -16.97
N ALA A 101 -18.88 27.43 -17.36
CA ALA A 101 -18.91 27.87 -18.76
C ALA A 101 -17.47 28.11 -19.27
N LEU A 102 -16.61 28.73 -18.47
CA LEU A 102 -15.20 28.94 -18.80
C LEU A 102 -14.43 27.61 -18.91
N THR A 103 -14.71 26.68 -18.00
CA THR A 103 -14.15 25.33 -18.05
C THR A 103 -14.53 24.59 -19.33
N LEU A 104 -15.80 24.68 -19.73
CA LEU A 104 -16.28 24.10 -20.98
C LEU A 104 -15.67 24.78 -22.22
N LEU A 105 -15.57 26.10 -22.23
CA LEU A 105 -14.89 26.85 -23.28
C LEU A 105 -13.41 26.49 -23.41
N SER A 106 -12.74 26.25 -22.30
CA SER A 106 -11.36 25.71 -22.29
C SER A 106 -11.29 24.36 -23.00
N GLN A 107 -12.18 23.42 -22.68
CA GLN A 107 -12.23 22.10 -23.33
C GLN A 107 -12.51 22.22 -24.85
N ILE A 108 -13.37 23.14 -25.25
CA ILE A 108 -13.66 23.42 -26.67
C ILE A 108 -12.42 23.97 -27.37
N ALA A 109 -11.72 24.92 -26.76
CA ALA A 109 -10.46 25.48 -27.29
C ALA A 109 -9.38 24.42 -27.49
N VAL A 110 -9.23 23.47 -26.56
CA VAL A 110 -8.36 22.31 -26.71
C VAL A 110 -8.70 21.49 -27.96
N ARG A 111 -10.00 21.23 -28.19
CA ARG A 111 -10.44 20.48 -29.38
C ARG A 111 -10.25 21.26 -30.67
N GLN A 112 -10.22 22.58 -30.60
CA GLN A 112 -9.93 23.48 -31.75
C GLN A 112 -8.42 23.62 -32.00
N GLY A 113 -7.57 23.09 -31.10
CA GLY A 113 -6.11 23.23 -31.18
C GLY A 113 -5.58 24.56 -30.63
N ASP A 114 -6.45 25.43 -30.08
CA ASP A 114 -6.05 26.70 -29.48
C ASP A 114 -5.68 26.51 -28.01
N MET A 115 -4.45 26.03 -27.78
CA MET A 115 -3.92 25.76 -26.44
C MET A 115 -3.73 27.03 -25.62
N THR A 116 -3.45 28.17 -26.27
CA THR A 116 -3.25 29.46 -25.58
C THR A 116 -4.57 29.93 -24.95
N ARG A 117 -5.63 29.95 -25.74
CA ARG A 117 -6.98 30.29 -25.27
C ARG A 117 -7.47 29.30 -24.23
N ALA A 118 -7.29 27.99 -24.45
CA ALA A 118 -7.64 26.94 -23.51
C ALA A 118 -7.01 27.16 -22.13
N THR A 119 -5.72 27.48 -22.10
CA THR A 119 -4.98 27.73 -20.86
C THR A 119 -5.52 28.99 -20.14
N ALA A 120 -5.68 30.09 -20.85
CA ALA A 120 -6.18 31.34 -20.26
C ALA A 120 -7.57 31.17 -19.65
N LEU A 121 -8.48 30.49 -20.35
CA LEU A 121 -9.84 30.21 -19.86
C LEU A 121 -9.83 29.31 -18.62
N LEU A 122 -9.00 28.30 -18.61
CA LEU A 122 -8.88 27.38 -17.48
C LEU A 122 -8.27 28.05 -16.24
N ASP A 123 -7.29 28.93 -16.42
CA ASP A 123 -6.69 29.70 -15.33
C ASP A 123 -7.68 30.69 -14.71
N ILE A 124 -8.55 31.29 -15.54
CA ILE A 124 -9.63 32.15 -15.06
C ILE A 124 -10.65 31.32 -14.28
N ALA A 125 -11.12 30.18 -14.84
CA ALA A 125 -12.08 29.29 -14.17
C ALA A 125 -11.57 28.83 -12.80
N ALA A 126 -10.29 28.49 -12.68
CA ALA A 126 -9.67 28.05 -11.44
C ALA A 126 -9.60 29.13 -10.36
N LYS A 127 -9.57 30.42 -10.73
CA LYS A 127 -9.63 31.55 -9.78
C LYS A 127 -11.03 31.71 -9.19
N PHE A 128 -12.08 31.37 -9.94
CA PHE A 128 -13.47 31.42 -9.46
C PHE A 128 -13.77 30.28 -8.47
N SER A 129 -13.29 29.08 -8.74
CA SER A 129 -13.55 27.93 -7.87
C SER A 129 -12.34 27.03 -7.70
N ARG A 130 -11.76 27.05 -6.51
CA ARG A 130 -10.70 26.10 -6.11
C ARG A 130 -11.27 24.71 -5.75
N ARG A 131 -12.59 24.61 -5.53
CA ARG A 131 -13.27 23.36 -5.12
C ARG A 131 -13.92 22.62 -6.28
N ASP A 132 -13.96 23.19 -7.48
CA ASP A 132 -14.50 22.50 -8.64
C ASP A 132 -13.53 21.41 -9.12
N ALA A 133 -13.87 20.14 -8.81
CA ALA A 133 -13.05 18.98 -9.14
C ALA A 133 -12.73 18.90 -10.64
N ARG A 134 -13.70 19.22 -11.50
CA ARG A 134 -13.54 19.15 -12.96
C ARG A 134 -12.46 20.12 -13.45
N THR A 135 -12.53 21.38 -13.04
CA THR A 135 -11.54 22.41 -13.38
C THR A 135 -10.17 22.02 -12.85
N GLN A 136 -10.08 21.54 -11.57
CA GLN A 136 -8.82 21.14 -10.98
C GLN A 136 -8.19 19.93 -11.68
N ILE A 137 -8.98 18.93 -12.10
CA ILE A 137 -8.49 17.78 -12.88
C ILE A 137 -7.92 18.22 -14.24
N LEU A 138 -8.59 19.15 -14.93
CA LEU A 138 -8.07 19.69 -16.20
C LEU A 138 -6.76 20.45 -16.01
N LEU A 139 -6.61 21.16 -14.88
CA LEU A 139 -5.35 21.80 -14.53
C LEU A 139 -4.25 20.79 -14.23
N VAL A 140 -4.53 19.72 -13.47
CA VAL A 140 -3.59 18.62 -13.24
C VAL A 140 -3.10 18.07 -14.57
N ASN A 141 -4.00 17.77 -15.51
CA ASN A 141 -3.61 17.27 -16.84
C ASN A 141 -2.70 18.23 -17.60
N ARG A 142 -3.03 19.53 -17.60
CA ARG A 142 -2.21 20.56 -18.24
C ARG A 142 -0.80 20.59 -17.62
N LEU A 143 -0.71 20.61 -16.30
CA LEU A 143 0.56 20.65 -15.58
C LEU A 143 1.43 19.41 -15.86
N VAL A 144 0.80 18.22 -15.95
CA VAL A 144 1.50 16.99 -16.34
C VAL A 144 2.02 17.09 -17.77
N LEU A 145 1.24 17.61 -18.72
CA LEU A 145 1.65 17.79 -20.11
C LEU A 145 2.78 18.81 -20.26
N SER A 146 2.81 19.85 -19.40
CA SER A 146 3.91 20.83 -19.36
C SER A 146 5.13 20.35 -18.57
N GLY A 147 5.06 19.18 -17.90
CA GLY A 147 6.13 18.65 -17.05
C GLY A 147 6.21 19.27 -15.66
N ASP A 148 5.22 20.08 -15.28
CA ASP A 148 5.14 20.67 -13.94
C ASP A 148 4.46 19.70 -12.96
N TYR A 149 5.18 18.65 -12.63
CA TYR A 149 4.68 17.60 -11.72
C TYR A 149 4.53 18.07 -10.28
N ALA A 150 5.30 19.07 -9.86
CA ALA A 150 5.22 19.58 -8.50
C ALA A 150 3.85 20.23 -8.24
N ASP A 151 3.44 21.15 -9.10
CA ASP A 151 2.15 21.80 -9.00
C ASP A 151 1.00 20.83 -9.27
N ALA A 152 1.17 19.86 -10.17
CA ALA A 152 0.18 18.81 -10.41
C ALA A 152 -0.11 18.02 -9.13
N ILE A 153 0.92 17.59 -8.39
CA ILE A 153 0.78 16.82 -7.15
C ILE A 153 0.16 17.67 -6.04
N VAL A 154 0.49 18.96 -5.94
CA VAL A 154 -0.16 19.88 -4.99
C VAL A 154 -1.67 19.97 -5.22
N ARG A 155 -2.10 20.02 -6.49
CA ARG A 155 -3.53 20.04 -6.81
C ARG A 155 -4.22 18.70 -6.55
N VAL A 156 -3.54 17.59 -6.82
CA VAL A 156 -4.03 16.25 -6.48
C VAL A 156 -4.18 16.09 -4.97
N ASP A 157 -3.22 16.57 -4.17
CA ASP A 157 -3.34 16.58 -2.71
C ASP A 157 -4.57 17.38 -2.22
N MET A 158 -4.81 18.54 -2.84
CA MET A 158 -5.99 19.34 -2.52
C MET A 158 -7.30 18.59 -2.86
N LEU A 159 -7.35 17.93 -4.01
CA LEU A 159 -8.52 17.15 -4.44
C LEU A 159 -8.76 15.96 -3.50
N LEU A 160 -7.72 15.20 -3.14
CA LEU A 160 -7.80 14.08 -2.20
C LEU A 160 -8.27 14.48 -0.79
N ARG A 161 -8.12 15.75 -0.42
CA ARG A 161 -8.62 16.28 0.86
C ARG A 161 -10.08 16.72 0.81
N THR A 162 -10.66 16.88 -0.38
CA THR A 162 -11.96 17.53 -0.55
C THR A 162 -12.98 16.68 -1.30
N HIS A 163 -12.57 15.63 -2.01
CA HIS A 163 -13.41 14.84 -2.91
C HIS A 163 -13.12 13.36 -2.80
N SER A 164 -13.77 12.67 -1.87
CA SER A 164 -13.59 11.23 -1.64
C SER A 164 -14.14 10.34 -2.76
N ASP A 165 -15.04 10.84 -3.58
CA ASP A 165 -15.66 10.13 -4.72
C ASP A 165 -14.68 9.81 -5.85
N ILE A 166 -13.58 10.56 -5.96
CA ILE A 166 -12.54 10.39 -6.99
C ILE A 166 -11.21 9.89 -6.45
N ASP A 167 -11.11 9.53 -5.17
CA ASP A 167 -9.87 9.12 -4.50
C ASP A 167 -9.15 8.00 -5.25
N GLY A 168 -9.85 6.95 -5.66
CA GLY A 168 -9.26 5.83 -6.38
C GLY A 168 -8.55 6.22 -7.68
N GLN A 169 -9.11 7.18 -8.43
CA GLN A 169 -8.52 7.67 -9.68
C GLN A 169 -7.29 8.53 -9.42
N LEU A 170 -7.34 9.38 -8.40
CA LEU A 170 -6.22 10.25 -8.01
C LEU A 170 -5.06 9.44 -7.42
N ILE A 171 -5.34 8.42 -6.64
CA ILE A 171 -4.31 7.48 -6.15
C ILE A 171 -3.68 6.72 -7.32
N ALA A 172 -4.46 6.23 -8.28
CA ALA A 172 -3.93 5.59 -9.48
C ALA A 172 -3.02 6.52 -10.30
N PHE A 173 -3.36 7.81 -10.37
CA PHE A 173 -2.50 8.83 -10.96
C PHE A 173 -1.18 8.96 -10.17
N LEU A 174 -1.21 9.05 -8.84
CA LEU A 174 0.01 9.11 -8.01
C LEU A 174 0.87 7.85 -8.13
N VAL A 175 0.29 6.67 -8.31
CA VAL A 175 1.02 5.44 -8.64
C VAL A 175 1.78 5.60 -9.96
N SER A 176 1.15 6.13 -11.00
CA SER A 176 1.84 6.37 -12.29
C SER A 176 2.96 7.42 -12.17
N ILE A 177 2.78 8.43 -11.33
CA ILE A 177 3.83 9.40 -10.97
C ILE A 177 5.03 8.71 -10.30
N ALA A 178 4.78 7.76 -9.40
CA ALA A 178 5.84 7.00 -8.73
C ALA A 178 6.65 6.11 -9.69
N GLU A 179 6.05 5.64 -10.78
CA GLU A 179 6.70 4.83 -11.81
C GLU A 179 7.58 5.64 -12.77
N ASP A 180 7.28 6.93 -12.99
CA ASP A 180 8.01 7.80 -13.92
C ASP A 180 9.17 8.54 -13.22
N SER A 181 10.36 8.36 -13.73
CA SER A 181 11.59 8.99 -13.21
C SER A 181 11.59 10.52 -13.22
N ARG A 182 10.81 11.16 -14.12
CA ARG A 182 10.73 12.62 -14.27
C ARG A 182 9.91 13.26 -13.16
N SER A 183 8.80 12.62 -12.77
CA SER A 183 7.85 13.12 -11.79
C SER A 183 8.15 12.66 -10.36
N TYR A 184 8.96 11.62 -10.23
CA TYR A 184 9.27 10.94 -8.99
C TYR A 184 9.79 11.86 -7.88
N LYS A 185 10.72 12.81 -8.23
CA LYS A 185 11.30 13.75 -7.25
C LYS A 185 10.24 14.65 -6.61
N ALA A 186 9.26 15.10 -7.41
CA ALA A 186 8.15 15.92 -6.91
C ALA A 186 7.26 15.14 -5.93
N LEU A 187 7.02 13.85 -6.21
CA LEU A 187 6.27 12.99 -5.29
C LEU A 187 7.01 12.80 -3.97
N VAL A 188 8.31 12.49 -4.00
CA VAL A 188 9.12 12.34 -2.78
C VAL A 188 9.11 13.62 -1.94
N ALA A 189 9.28 14.79 -2.56
CA ALA A 189 9.20 16.07 -1.86
C ALA A 189 7.85 16.26 -1.16
N ARG A 190 6.73 15.88 -1.79
CA ARG A 190 5.41 15.98 -1.20
C ARG A 190 5.19 15.05 -0.01
N MET A 191 5.87 13.89 0.01
CA MET A 191 5.82 12.96 1.15
C MET A 191 6.35 13.55 2.45
N ALA A 192 7.20 14.60 2.39
CA ALA A 192 7.73 15.29 3.58
C ALA A 192 6.63 15.94 4.42
N ASP A 193 5.54 16.37 3.80
CA ASP A 193 4.39 16.97 4.47
C ASP A 193 3.45 15.94 5.13
N ASN A 194 3.80 14.66 5.10
CA ASN A 194 3.01 13.55 5.63
C ASN A 194 1.53 13.62 5.22
N PRO A 195 1.21 13.62 3.91
CA PRO A 195 -0.16 13.80 3.45
C PRO A 195 -1.04 12.62 3.89
N PRO A 196 -2.35 12.85 4.16
CA PRO A 196 -3.25 11.81 4.68
C PRO A 196 -3.42 10.60 3.74
N TRP A 197 -3.18 10.78 2.44
CA TRP A 197 -3.24 9.72 1.44
C TRP A 197 -1.95 8.91 1.30
N ARG A 198 -0.89 9.22 2.06
CA ARG A 198 0.42 8.54 2.01
C ARG A 198 0.29 7.02 2.20
N GLY A 199 -0.41 6.57 3.25
CA GLY A 199 -0.62 5.14 3.52
C GLY A 199 -1.37 4.44 2.39
N THR A 200 -2.43 5.08 1.86
CA THR A 200 -3.20 4.55 0.72
C THR A 200 -2.35 4.42 -0.54
N LEU A 201 -1.48 5.39 -0.82
CA LEU A 201 -0.54 5.30 -1.95
C LEU A 201 0.45 4.15 -1.76
N LEU A 202 1.09 4.01 -0.59
CA LEU A 202 2.05 2.95 -0.31
C LEU A 202 1.40 1.56 -0.42
N THR A 203 0.19 1.40 0.09
CA THR A 203 -0.61 0.18 -0.09
C THR A 203 -0.91 -0.09 -1.56
N SER A 204 -1.28 0.94 -2.33
CA SER A 204 -1.57 0.80 -3.76
C SER A 204 -0.32 0.44 -4.57
N LEU A 205 0.84 0.98 -4.21
CA LEU A 205 2.13 0.62 -4.79
C LEU A 205 2.53 -0.83 -4.46
N ALA A 206 2.01 -1.39 -3.37
CA ALA A 206 2.15 -2.80 -3.04
C ALA A 206 1.19 -3.72 -3.83
N ALA A 207 0.30 -3.21 -4.69
CA ALA A 207 -0.59 -4.04 -5.50
C ALA A 207 0.17 -5.04 -6.41
N PRO A 208 -0.39 -6.23 -6.71
CA PRO A 208 0.30 -7.29 -7.45
C PRO A 208 0.84 -6.87 -8.82
N LYS A 209 0.18 -5.94 -9.49
CA LYS A 209 0.54 -5.44 -10.84
C LYS A 209 1.74 -4.49 -10.85
N ILE A 210 2.06 -3.87 -9.72
CA ILE A 210 3.17 -2.93 -9.61
C ILE A 210 4.45 -3.68 -9.26
N LYS A 211 5.58 -3.30 -9.80
CA LYS A 211 6.87 -3.89 -9.45
C LYS A 211 7.28 -3.48 -8.04
N ALA A 212 7.82 -4.40 -7.25
CA ALA A 212 8.23 -4.12 -5.87
C ALA A 212 9.35 -3.07 -5.76
N ASP A 213 10.18 -2.94 -6.80
CA ASP A 213 11.25 -1.96 -6.86
C ASP A 213 10.76 -0.49 -6.87
N VAL A 214 9.54 -0.23 -7.37
CA VAL A 214 8.94 1.12 -7.34
C VAL A 214 8.70 1.56 -5.91
N SER A 215 8.03 0.72 -5.10
CA SER A 215 7.77 1.00 -3.68
C SER A 215 9.06 1.13 -2.88
N LEU A 216 10.00 0.20 -3.09
CA LEU A 216 11.29 0.21 -2.38
C LEU A 216 12.11 1.46 -2.70
N ARG A 217 12.14 1.88 -3.98
CA ARG A 217 12.79 3.10 -4.42
C ARG A 217 12.18 4.33 -3.76
N LEU A 218 10.85 4.42 -3.67
CA LEU A 218 10.15 5.54 -3.02
C LEU A 218 10.53 5.62 -1.53
N LEU A 219 10.43 4.51 -0.80
CA LEU A 219 10.75 4.46 0.63
C LEU A 219 12.23 4.81 0.89
N ARG A 220 13.16 4.31 0.07
CA ARG A 220 14.59 4.64 0.18
C ARG A 220 14.88 6.10 -0.13
N ALA A 221 14.21 6.69 -1.11
CA ALA A 221 14.38 8.10 -1.40
C ALA A 221 13.83 8.99 -0.28
N MET A 222 12.71 8.62 0.34
CA MET A 222 12.20 9.29 1.52
C MET A 222 13.22 9.23 2.67
N LYS A 223 13.73 8.05 2.98
CA LYS A 223 14.78 7.85 4.01
C LYS A 223 16.04 8.68 3.71
N ALA A 224 16.50 8.70 2.46
CA ALA A 224 17.69 9.46 2.03
C ALA A 224 17.50 10.98 2.16
N GLN A 225 16.27 11.49 2.08
CA GLN A 225 15.93 12.90 2.28
C GLN A 225 15.57 13.22 3.75
N GLY A 226 15.74 12.28 4.67
CA GLY A 226 15.40 12.47 6.08
C GLY A 226 13.89 12.51 6.36
N ILE A 227 13.06 12.12 5.38
CA ILE A 227 11.61 12.01 5.58
C ILE A 227 11.36 10.75 6.41
N PRO A 228 10.68 10.87 7.57
CA PRO A 228 10.42 9.72 8.42
C PRO A 228 9.64 8.63 7.68
N VAL A 229 10.16 7.40 7.72
CA VAL A 229 9.49 6.21 7.22
C VAL A 229 9.09 5.39 8.44
N GLY A 230 7.79 5.31 8.68
CA GLY A 230 7.23 4.54 9.79
C GLY A 230 7.16 3.04 9.48
N HIS A 231 6.94 2.25 10.51
CA HIS A 231 6.71 0.80 10.39
C HIS A 231 5.56 0.51 9.42
N ASP A 232 4.43 1.21 9.56
CA ASP A 232 3.23 1.01 8.74
C ASP A 232 3.44 1.35 7.25
N ASP A 233 4.41 2.20 6.93
CA ASP A 233 4.74 2.53 5.54
C ASP A 233 5.39 1.35 4.79
N VAL A 234 6.06 0.45 5.52
CA VAL A 234 6.87 -0.65 4.96
C VAL A 234 6.10 -1.96 4.92
N VAL A 235 5.14 -2.15 5.84
CA VAL A 235 4.32 -3.36 5.95
C VAL A 235 3.74 -3.82 4.61
N PRO A 236 3.05 -2.99 3.81
CA PRO A 236 2.44 -3.46 2.56
C PRO A 236 3.46 -4.00 1.56
N LEU A 237 4.66 -3.43 1.53
CA LEU A 237 5.73 -3.88 0.63
C LEU A 237 6.30 -5.22 1.09
N ILE A 238 6.56 -5.38 2.39
CA ILE A 238 7.11 -6.62 2.96
C ILE A 238 6.12 -7.77 2.77
N ASP A 239 4.84 -7.55 3.07
CA ASP A 239 3.78 -8.53 2.87
C ASP A 239 3.69 -8.98 1.41
N LYS A 240 3.75 -8.04 0.47
CA LYS A 240 3.76 -8.35 -0.97
C LYS A 240 4.96 -9.21 -1.36
N MET A 241 6.16 -8.87 -0.90
CA MET A 241 7.37 -9.65 -1.17
C MET A 241 7.23 -11.06 -0.59
N ALA A 242 6.73 -11.18 0.64
CA ALA A 242 6.52 -12.47 1.29
C ALA A 242 5.49 -13.33 0.57
N GLN A 243 4.37 -12.76 0.13
CA GLN A 243 3.33 -13.45 -0.65
C GLN A 243 3.84 -13.95 -2.01
N ARG A 244 4.84 -13.29 -2.60
CA ARG A 244 5.52 -13.72 -3.83
C ARG A 244 6.61 -14.77 -3.61
N GLY A 245 6.87 -15.16 -2.35
CA GLY A 245 7.97 -16.05 -2.00
C GLY A 245 9.35 -15.37 -1.99
N GLU A 246 9.42 -14.05 -2.14
CA GLU A 246 10.65 -13.24 -2.12
C GLU A 246 11.13 -12.98 -0.68
N LEU A 247 11.10 -14.02 0.19
CA LEU A 247 11.33 -13.88 1.63
C LEU A 247 12.68 -13.25 1.97
N ARG A 248 13.73 -13.56 1.20
CA ARG A 248 15.05 -12.98 1.43
C ARG A 248 15.07 -11.47 1.22
N GLN A 249 14.41 -11.01 0.16
CA GLN A 249 14.30 -9.58 -0.13
C GLN A 249 13.40 -8.88 0.88
N ALA A 250 12.31 -9.52 1.28
CA ALA A 250 11.42 -9.07 2.35
C ALA A 250 12.19 -8.89 3.67
N TYR A 251 13.01 -9.87 4.06
CA TYR A 251 13.85 -9.81 5.28
C TYR A 251 14.85 -8.66 5.23
N LEU A 252 15.59 -8.52 4.13
CA LEU A 252 16.56 -7.42 3.97
C LEU A 252 15.87 -6.05 3.96
N THR A 253 14.68 -5.95 3.37
CA THR A 253 13.88 -4.72 3.40
C THR A 253 13.40 -4.42 4.81
N TRP A 254 12.92 -5.42 5.56
CA TRP A 254 12.54 -5.27 6.96
C TRP A 254 13.70 -4.71 7.80
N ILE A 255 14.90 -5.30 7.71
CA ILE A 255 16.09 -4.85 8.44
C ILE A 255 16.48 -3.40 8.04
N ASP A 256 16.41 -3.05 6.74
CA ASP A 256 16.77 -1.71 6.24
C ASP A 256 15.87 -0.59 6.83
N PHE A 257 14.61 -0.91 7.09
CA PHE A 257 13.62 0.04 7.60
C PHE A 257 13.22 -0.15 9.06
N LEU A 258 13.93 -1.02 9.79
CA LEU A 258 13.57 -1.34 11.17
C LEU A 258 13.77 -0.11 12.09
N PRO A 259 12.77 0.28 12.88
CA PRO A 259 12.89 1.38 13.83
C PRO A 259 14.01 1.13 14.86
N PRO A 260 14.70 2.17 15.36
CA PRO A 260 15.79 1.99 16.34
C PRO A 260 15.37 1.24 17.62
N SER A 261 14.11 1.38 18.05
CA SER A 261 13.55 0.64 19.19
C SER A 261 13.49 -0.87 18.95
N TYR A 262 13.24 -1.28 17.71
CA TYR A 262 13.14 -2.68 17.29
C TYR A 262 14.52 -3.31 17.02
N GLN A 263 15.52 -2.51 16.60
CA GLN A 263 16.85 -3.01 16.27
C GLN A 263 17.51 -3.78 17.42
N LYS A 264 17.23 -3.40 18.68
CA LYS A 264 17.74 -4.07 19.88
C LYS A 264 17.16 -5.48 20.08
N GLN A 265 16.05 -5.79 19.44
CA GLN A 265 15.36 -7.07 19.53
C GLN A 265 15.70 -8.02 18.37
N VAL A 266 16.51 -7.55 17.41
CA VAL A 266 16.92 -8.37 16.28
C VAL A 266 17.94 -9.41 16.73
N GLY A 267 17.66 -10.67 16.44
CA GLY A 267 18.49 -11.81 16.76
C GLY A 267 18.11 -13.01 15.88
N LEU A 268 18.47 -14.21 16.31
CA LEU A 268 17.99 -15.45 15.69
C LEU A 268 16.46 -15.61 15.84
N LEU A 269 15.91 -15.03 16.88
CA LEU A 269 14.49 -14.84 17.17
C LEU A 269 14.26 -13.36 17.47
N PHE A 270 13.26 -12.75 16.88
CA PHE A 270 12.89 -11.37 17.16
C PHE A 270 12.00 -11.28 18.39
N ASP A 271 12.32 -10.35 19.30
CA ASP A 271 11.50 -9.97 20.47
C ASP A 271 10.95 -11.15 21.29
N GLY A 272 11.86 -12.02 21.76
CA GLY A 272 11.46 -13.17 22.59
C GLY A 272 10.82 -12.82 23.94
N ASN A 273 10.74 -11.55 24.29
CA ASN A 273 10.07 -11.03 25.50
C ASN A 273 8.71 -10.37 25.20
N PHE A 274 8.24 -10.41 23.95
CA PHE A 274 6.94 -9.88 23.54
C PHE A 274 6.74 -8.40 23.90
N THR A 275 7.78 -7.59 23.74
CA THR A 275 7.77 -6.17 24.15
C THR A 275 7.04 -5.28 23.15
N HIS A 276 6.92 -5.72 21.90
CA HIS A 276 6.22 -5.03 20.84
C HIS A 276 4.87 -5.70 20.54
N PRO A 277 3.86 -4.95 20.09
CA PRO A 277 2.60 -5.54 19.67
C PRO A 277 2.80 -6.48 18.47
N PRO A 278 1.90 -7.48 18.26
CA PRO A 278 1.95 -8.31 17.08
C PRO A 278 1.74 -7.48 15.81
N SER A 279 2.38 -7.89 14.72
CA SER A 279 2.30 -7.26 13.41
C SER A 279 1.90 -8.26 12.32
N THR A 280 1.76 -7.80 11.07
CA THR A 280 1.56 -8.67 9.91
C THR A 280 2.89 -9.09 9.27
N ILE A 281 4.00 -8.43 9.64
CA ILE A 281 5.33 -8.73 9.08
C ILE A 281 5.76 -10.15 9.45
N PRO A 282 6.19 -10.98 8.47
CA PRO A 282 6.54 -12.37 8.73
C PRO A 282 7.66 -12.57 9.77
N PHE A 283 8.59 -11.62 9.87
CA PHE A 283 9.78 -11.69 10.73
C PHE A 283 9.55 -11.14 12.14
N GLU A 284 8.37 -10.63 12.40
CA GLU A 284 7.89 -10.20 13.70
C GLU A 284 6.85 -11.18 14.23
N TRP A 285 6.47 -11.06 15.49
CA TRP A 285 5.40 -11.87 16.02
C TRP A 285 4.08 -11.55 15.35
N ARG A 286 3.48 -12.55 14.74
CA ARG A 286 2.13 -12.48 14.20
C ARG A 286 1.16 -13.14 15.17
N ALA A 287 0.01 -12.53 15.33
CA ALA A 287 -1.11 -13.10 16.06
C ALA A 287 -2.39 -12.69 15.33
N ALA A 288 -3.07 -13.63 14.69
CA ALA A 288 -4.35 -13.36 14.08
C ALA A 288 -5.48 -13.70 15.04
N PRO A 289 -6.56 -12.92 15.09
CA PRO A 289 -7.73 -13.23 15.87
C PRO A 289 -8.33 -14.59 15.49
N SER A 290 -8.77 -15.35 16.48
CA SER A 290 -9.56 -16.56 16.31
C SER A 290 -10.92 -16.37 17.01
N PRO A 291 -12.02 -16.91 16.50
CA PRO A 291 -13.33 -16.78 17.15
C PRO A 291 -13.38 -17.33 18.58
N PHE A 292 -12.54 -18.31 18.89
CA PHE A 292 -12.54 -19.03 20.17
C PHE A 292 -11.20 -18.98 20.90
N ALA A 293 -10.28 -18.11 20.47
CA ALA A 293 -9.04 -17.86 21.16
C ALA A 293 -8.67 -16.38 21.08
N SER A 294 -8.47 -15.75 22.22
CA SER A 294 -7.87 -14.42 22.31
C SER A 294 -6.37 -14.57 22.45
N VAL A 295 -5.63 -13.69 21.77
CA VAL A 295 -4.15 -13.62 21.84
C VAL A 295 -3.76 -12.21 22.20
N ASP A 296 -2.99 -12.04 23.27
CA ASP A 296 -2.53 -10.74 23.75
C ASP A 296 -1.05 -10.79 24.16
N PHE A 297 -0.38 -9.66 23.98
CA PHE A 297 0.99 -9.42 24.45
C PHE A 297 0.91 -8.47 25.64
N ALA A 298 0.59 -9.03 26.79
CA ALA A 298 0.33 -8.30 28.02
C ALA A 298 1.43 -8.47 29.07
N ASN A 299 1.32 -7.76 30.18
CA ASN A 299 2.09 -8.13 31.36
C ASN A 299 1.63 -9.52 31.81
N GLY A 300 2.59 -10.42 32.04
CA GLY A 300 2.30 -11.77 32.50
C GLY A 300 1.47 -11.74 33.81
N SER A 301 0.82 -12.85 34.13
CA SER A 301 -0.09 -13.00 35.28
C SER A 301 0.53 -12.65 36.65
N THR A 302 1.83 -12.41 36.70
CA THR A 302 2.52 -11.93 37.91
C THR A 302 2.60 -10.40 37.86
N PRO A 303 2.01 -9.67 38.83
CA PRO A 303 2.14 -8.22 38.90
C PRO A 303 3.61 -7.78 38.90
N GLY A 304 3.99 -6.89 37.96
CA GLY A 304 5.38 -6.47 37.77
C GLY A 304 6.30 -7.49 37.10
N GLY A 305 5.76 -8.61 36.64
CA GLY A 305 6.47 -9.63 35.87
C GLY A 305 6.79 -9.22 34.43
N PRO A 306 7.58 -10.03 33.72
CA PRO A 306 7.89 -9.80 32.32
C PRO A 306 6.63 -9.85 31.46
N ARG A 307 6.65 -9.16 30.33
CA ARG A 307 5.60 -9.31 29.30
C ARG A 307 5.57 -10.75 28.80
N ALA A 308 4.40 -11.20 28.43
CA ALA A 308 4.15 -12.56 27.98
C ALA A 308 3.17 -12.57 26.80
N LEU A 309 3.33 -13.53 25.92
CA LEU A 309 2.27 -13.97 25.02
C LEU A 309 1.25 -14.74 25.85
N ARG A 310 0.03 -14.23 25.91
CA ARG A 310 -1.10 -14.85 26.61
C ARG A 310 -2.15 -15.29 25.59
N ILE A 311 -2.63 -16.52 25.75
CA ILE A 311 -3.69 -17.10 24.92
C ILE A 311 -4.75 -17.63 25.84
N GLU A 312 -6.00 -17.19 25.61
CA GLU A 312 -7.17 -17.65 26.33
C GLU A 312 -8.14 -18.32 25.35
N PHE A 313 -8.51 -19.57 25.66
CA PHE A 313 -9.44 -20.36 24.88
C PHE A 313 -10.82 -20.37 25.55
N SER A 314 -11.86 -20.19 24.75
CA SER A 314 -13.28 -20.13 25.21
C SER A 314 -14.08 -21.41 24.94
N GLY A 315 -13.43 -22.53 24.64
CA GLY A 315 -14.09 -23.83 24.50
C GLY A 315 -14.68 -24.14 23.12
N GLY A 316 -14.40 -23.33 22.12
CA GLY A 316 -14.81 -23.57 20.73
C GLY A 316 -13.72 -24.18 19.86
N GLN A 317 -14.11 -24.56 18.66
CA GLN A 317 -13.18 -25.11 17.67
C GLN A 317 -12.20 -24.04 17.20
N THR A 318 -10.90 -24.30 17.39
CA THR A 318 -9.81 -23.38 17.06
C THR A 318 -8.86 -24.07 16.07
N PRO A 319 -9.24 -24.18 14.78
CA PRO A 319 -8.51 -24.97 13.78
C PRO A 319 -7.15 -24.39 13.46
N TYR A 320 -6.94 -23.10 13.71
CA TYR A 320 -5.73 -22.42 13.35
C TYR A 320 -5.36 -21.31 14.35
N LEU A 321 -4.34 -21.57 15.11
CA LEU A 321 -3.71 -20.57 15.97
C LEU A 321 -2.62 -19.87 15.14
N ASN A 322 -2.92 -18.68 14.62
CA ASN A 322 -1.95 -17.95 13.78
C ASN A 322 -0.97 -17.14 14.64
N VAL A 323 -0.32 -17.82 15.58
CA VAL A 323 0.75 -17.24 16.41
C VAL A 323 2.08 -17.79 15.95
N GLY A 324 2.99 -16.93 15.55
CA GLY A 324 4.30 -17.37 15.10
C GLY A 324 5.15 -16.32 14.44
N GLN A 325 6.32 -16.73 14.01
CA GLN A 325 7.34 -15.89 13.39
C GLN A 325 8.09 -16.67 12.31
N THR A 326 8.51 -15.99 11.24
CA THR A 326 9.42 -16.55 10.25
C THR A 326 10.86 -16.31 10.70
N LEU A 327 11.66 -17.36 10.74
CA LEU A 327 13.07 -17.31 11.10
C LEU A 327 13.95 -17.39 9.84
N PHE A 328 15.11 -16.78 9.90
CA PHE A 328 16.16 -16.87 8.88
C PHE A 328 17.45 -17.37 9.51
N LEU A 329 17.52 -18.70 9.69
CA LEU A 329 18.61 -19.36 10.39
C LEU A 329 19.58 -20.04 9.41
N PRO A 330 20.89 -19.85 9.58
CA PRO A 330 21.90 -20.65 8.89
C PRO A 330 21.79 -22.14 9.22
N VAL A 331 22.43 -22.96 8.42
CA VAL A 331 22.60 -24.39 8.70
C VAL A 331 23.26 -24.62 10.06
N GLY A 332 22.72 -25.53 10.85
CA GLY A 332 23.26 -25.83 12.18
C GLY A 332 22.20 -26.34 13.15
N THR A 333 22.64 -26.68 14.34
CA THR A 333 21.79 -27.12 15.44
C THR A 333 21.50 -25.95 16.37
N TYR A 334 20.27 -25.86 16.85
CA TYR A 334 19.75 -24.76 17.64
C TYR A 334 19.02 -25.28 18.87
N MET A 335 19.06 -24.47 19.94
CA MET A 335 18.32 -24.68 21.17
C MET A 335 17.36 -23.50 21.36
N LEU A 336 16.06 -23.76 21.36
CA LEU A 336 15.03 -22.82 21.79
C LEU A 336 14.73 -23.07 23.26
N THR A 337 14.83 -22.03 24.07
CA THR A 337 14.48 -22.04 25.49
C THR A 337 13.37 -21.04 25.72
N LEU A 338 12.39 -21.38 26.55
CA LEU A 338 11.26 -20.51 26.90
C LEU A 338 10.73 -20.82 28.29
N GLN A 339 9.96 -19.89 28.85
CA GLN A 339 9.16 -20.11 30.05
C GLN A 339 7.70 -20.25 29.64
N ALA A 340 7.03 -21.28 30.16
CA ALA A 340 5.62 -21.54 29.91
C ALA A 340 4.84 -21.67 31.22
N ARG A 341 3.56 -21.23 31.22
CA ARG A 341 2.60 -21.40 32.31
C ARG A 341 1.25 -21.75 31.69
N SER A 342 0.43 -22.50 32.39
CA SER A 342 -0.96 -22.77 31.97
C SER A 342 -1.90 -22.83 33.16
N GLU A 343 -3.18 -22.51 32.93
CA GLU A 343 -4.24 -22.56 33.94
C GLU A 343 -5.50 -23.13 33.29
N GLY A 344 -5.94 -24.29 33.82
CA GLY A 344 -7.12 -24.98 33.32
C GLY A 344 -7.07 -25.33 31.84
N LEU A 345 -5.89 -25.44 31.21
CA LEU A 345 -5.75 -25.69 29.78
C LEU A 345 -6.17 -27.12 29.46
N SER A 346 -7.39 -27.25 28.91
CA SER A 346 -7.94 -28.51 28.44
C SER A 346 -7.92 -28.52 26.90
N ALA A 347 -7.16 -29.44 26.33
CA ALA A 347 -7.03 -29.68 24.91
C ALA A 347 -6.63 -31.15 24.69
N HIS A 348 -6.89 -31.72 23.52
CA HIS A 348 -6.65 -33.16 23.27
C HIS A 348 -5.19 -33.55 23.50
N LYS A 349 -4.25 -32.80 22.94
CA LYS A 349 -2.78 -33.02 23.06
C LYS A 349 -2.02 -31.80 23.54
N GLY A 350 -2.72 -30.69 23.85
CA GLY A 350 -2.12 -29.47 24.31
C GLY A 350 -1.55 -28.58 23.21
N LEU A 351 -0.81 -27.55 23.62
CA LEU A 351 -0.10 -26.59 22.78
C LEU A 351 1.38 -26.92 22.67
N VAL A 352 1.92 -26.89 21.47
CA VAL A 352 3.36 -27.07 21.21
C VAL A 352 3.90 -25.93 20.36
N TRP A 353 5.13 -25.54 20.63
CA TRP A 353 5.91 -24.76 19.67
C TRP A 353 6.54 -25.70 18.65
N GLN A 354 6.33 -25.41 17.37
CA GLN A 354 6.86 -26.21 16.25
C GLN A 354 7.74 -25.36 15.37
N VAL A 355 8.89 -25.87 14.99
CA VAL A 355 9.76 -25.32 13.95
C VAL A 355 9.70 -26.21 12.72
N ALA A 356 9.46 -25.60 11.55
CA ALA A 356 9.40 -26.31 10.27
C ALA A 356 10.03 -25.48 9.14
N CYS A 357 10.55 -26.15 8.10
CA CYS A 357 11.02 -25.47 6.89
C CYS A 357 9.85 -24.94 6.07
N ILE A 358 9.91 -23.71 5.58
CA ILE A 358 8.80 -23.09 4.84
C ILE A 358 8.60 -23.71 3.46
N ASN A 359 9.66 -24.08 2.76
CA ASN A 359 9.61 -24.49 1.34
C ASN A 359 9.71 -26.01 1.09
N SER A 360 9.69 -26.85 2.12
CA SER A 360 9.90 -28.30 2.00
C SER A 360 8.73 -29.16 2.46
N GLY A 361 7.50 -28.75 2.12
CA GLY A 361 6.30 -29.53 2.45
C GLY A 361 6.02 -29.63 3.96
N SER A 362 6.34 -28.58 4.73
CA SER A 362 6.10 -28.50 6.19
C SER A 362 6.80 -29.60 7.01
N THR A 363 8.00 -30.02 6.59
CA THR A 363 8.78 -30.97 7.39
C THR A 363 9.12 -30.33 8.73
N SER A 364 8.58 -30.91 9.83
CA SER A 364 8.89 -30.48 11.20
C SER A 364 10.36 -30.75 11.50
N LEU A 365 11.05 -29.76 12.01
CA LEU A 365 12.45 -29.86 12.47
C LEU A 365 12.52 -30.16 13.97
N GLY A 366 11.49 -29.78 14.71
CA GLY A 366 11.38 -30.00 16.14
C GLY A 366 10.09 -29.46 16.73
N GLU A 367 9.71 -30.02 17.87
CA GLU A 367 8.53 -29.63 18.65
C GLU A 367 8.89 -29.52 20.13
N SER A 368 8.29 -28.55 20.83
CA SER A 368 8.44 -28.43 22.28
C SER A 368 7.62 -29.49 23.03
N GLU A 369 7.84 -29.58 24.34
CA GLU A 369 6.88 -30.28 25.21
C GLU A 369 5.51 -29.64 25.11
N ALA A 370 4.45 -30.46 25.22
CA ALA A 370 3.09 -30.00 25.20
C ALA A 370 2.72 -29.27 26.50
N VAL A 371 2.14 -28.09 26.36
CA VAL A 371 1.53 -27.35 27.45
C VAL A 371 0.08 -27.79 27.55
N ILE A 372 -0.28 -28.38 28.70
CA ILE A 372 -1.62 -28.88 29.02
C ILE A 372 -1.86 -28.87 30.53
N GLY A 373 -3.10 -28.78 30.97
CA GLY A 373 -3.50 -28.77 32.36
C GLY A 373 -3.22 -27.42 33.06
N THR A 374 -2.88 -27.50 34.35
CA THR A 374 -2.46 -26.35 35.16
C THR A 374 -1.02 -26.54 35.58
N LYS A 375 -0.14 -25.67 35.12
CA LYS A 375 1.28 -25.69 35.45
C LYS A 375 1.74 -24.26 35.78
N SER A 376 2.49 -24.13 36.89
CA SER A 376 3.20 -22.90 37.20
C SER A 376 4.30 -22.63 36.16
N TRP A 377 4.90 -21.44 36.21
CA TRP A 377 6.03 -21.10 35.33
C TRP A 377 7.14 -22.17 35.42
N HIS A 378 7.47 -22.75 34.28
CA HIS A 378 8.51 -23.74 34.11
C HIS A 378 9.24 -23.52 32.82
N GLN A 379 10.49 -23.90 32.77
CA GLN A 379 11.32 -23.81 31.59
C GLN A 379 11.06 -25.00 30.68
N GLN A 380 10.93 -24.71 29.38
CA GLN A 380 10.96 -25.71 28.32
C GLN A 380 12.14 -25.48 27.41
N THR A 381 12.65 -26.53 26.82
CA THR A 381 13.74 -26.50 25.86
C THR A 381 13.37 -27.36 24.65
N MET A 382 13.75 -26.90 23.45
CA MET A 382 13.53 -27.63 22.22
C MET A 382 14.80 -27.55 21.36
N LYS A 383 15.36 -28.71 21.05
CA LYS A 383 16.52 -28.83 20.16
C LYS A 383 16.05 -29.20 18.75
N PHE A 384 16.60 -28.51 17.74
CA PHE A 384 16.31 -28.80 16.34
C PHE A 384 17.51 -28.50 15.44
N THR A 385 17.55 -29.13 14.26
CA THR A 385 18.65 -28.93 13.31
C THR A 385 18.10 -28.41 11.98
N VAL A 386 18.65 -27.30 11.49
CA VAL A 386 18.37 -26.72 10.18
C VAL A 386 19.25 -27.43 9.14
N PRO A 387 18.66 -28.14 8.16
CA PRO A 387 19.42 -28.87 7.15
C PRO A 387 20.04 -27.96 6.10
N ALA A 388 21.07 -28.45 5.41
CA ALA A 388 21.80 -27.70 4.38
C ALA A 388 20.98 -27.44 3.10
N LYS A 389 19.92 -28.18 2.86
CA LYS A 389 19.13 -28.09 1.62
C LYS A 389 17.68 -27.79 1.92
N ASN A 390 17.06 -26.95 1.06
CA ASN A 390 15.62 -26.65 1.04
C ASN A 390 15.03 -26.09 2.34
N CYS A 391 15.82 -25.39 3.17
CA CYS A 391 15.40 -24.84 4.44
C CYS A 391 16.00 -23.45 4.73
N THR A 392 15.95 -22.55 3.75
CA THR A 392 16.49 -21.18 3.91
C THR A 392 15.73 -20.37 4.95
N PHE A 393 14.42 -20.58 5.03
CA PHE A 393 13.55 -19.95 6.02
C PHE A 393 12.79 -21.03 6.79
N GLN A 394 12.59 -20.76 8.08
CA GLN A 394 11.84 -21.62 8.98
C GLN A 394 10.64 -20.87 9.53
N SER A 395 9.58 -21.60 9.83
CA SER A 395 8.44 -21.09 10.59
C SER A 395 8.51 -21.58 12.02
N LEU A 396 8.54 -20.69 12.99
CA LEU A 396 8.24 -20.99 14.40
C LEU A 396 6.77 -20.68 14.63
N LYS A 397 5.97 -21.68 15.01
CA LYS A 397 4.52 -21.54 15.22
C LYS A 397 4.09 -22.20 16.52
N LEU A 398 3.10 -21.60 17.16
CA LEU A 398 2.35 -22.26 18.22
C LEU A 398 1.20 -23.04 17.61
N VAL A 399 1.10 -24.31 17.91
CA VAL A 399 0.17 -25.25 17.31
C VAL A 399 -0.67 -25.93 18.39
N LEU A 400 -1.98 -25.92 18.22
CA LEU A 400 -2.87 -26.80 18.98
C LEU A 400 -2.83 -28.18 18.27
N VAL A 401 -2.30 -29.18 18.97
CA VAL A 401 -2.09 -30.51 18.36
C VAL A 401 -3.40 -31.27 18.29
N ALA A 402 -3.88 -31.53 17.07
CA ALA A 402 -5.10 -32.26 16.81
C ALA A 402 -4.90 -33.25 15.64
N ARG A 403 -5.61 -34.37 15.63
CA ARG A 403 -5.64 -35.33 14.53
C ARG A 403 -6.84 -35.14 13.61
N SER A 404 -7.87 -34.49 14.14
CA SER A 404 -9.11 -34.21 13.40
C SER A 404 -9.69 -32.85 13.84
N PRO A 405 -10.56 -32.25 13.04
CA PRO A 405 -11.23 -31.00 13.42
C PRO A 405 -12.02 -31.08 14.74
N LEU A 406 -12.48 -32.24 15.14
CA LEU A 406 -13.20 -32.45 16.41
C LEU A 406 -12.27 -32.34 17.64
N GLU A 407 -10.96 -32.55 17.46
CA GLU A 407 -9.95 -32.42 18.50
C GLU A 407 -9.39 -30.99 18.60
N GLU A 408 -9.74 -30.10 17.69
CA GLU A 408 -9.29 -28.69 17.65
C GLU A 408 -10.06 -27.81 18.65
N VAL A 409 -10.47 -28.37 19.77
CA VAL A 409 -11.19 -27.67 20.84
C VAL A 409 -10.27 -27.51 22.04
N ALA A 410 -10.19 -26.26 22.52
CA ALA A 410 -9.41 -25.95 23.72
C ALA A 410 -10.17 -25.01 24.65
N ASN A 411 -9.91 -25.10 25.95
CA ASN A 411 -10.43 -24.21 26.98
C ASN A 411 -9.34 -23.91 27.99
N GLY A 412 -9.36 -22.75 28.63
CA GLY A 412 -8.35 -22.35 29.62
C GLY A 412 -7.30 -21.42 29.01
N MET A 413 -6.16 -21.28 29.68
CA MET A 413 -5.16 -20.26 29.38
C MET A 413 -3.75 -20.82 29.33
N ALA A 414 -2.92 -20.27 28.41
CA ALA A 414 -1.49 -20.48 28.37
C ALA A 414 -0.73 -19.15 28.25
N GLU A 415 0.42 -19.07 28.89
CA GLU A 415 1.34 -17.93 28.81
C GLU A 415 2.75 -18.39 28.46
N PHE A 416 3.43 -17.59 27.62
CA PHE A 416 4.81 -17.83 27.18
C PHE A 416 5.64 -16.56 27.29
N THR A 417 6.86 -16.67 27.75
CA THR A 417 7.80 -15.53 27.88
C THR A 417 9.25 -15.99 27.82
N ARG A 418 10.18 -15.01 27.74
CA ARG A 418 11.63 -15.25 27.74
C ARG A 418 12.06 -16.29 26.71
N MET A 419 11.53 -16.18 25.49
CA MET A 419 11.95 -17.05 24.39
C MET A 419 13.36 -16.65 23.92
N GLN A 420 14.27 -17.59 23.91
CA GLN A 420 15.65 -17.38 23.46
C GLN A 420 16.02 -18.49 22.50
N LEU A 421 16.67 -18.13 21.42
CA LEU A 421 17.16 -19.06 20.42
C LEU A 421 18.67 -18.92 20.30
N GLU A 422 19.39 -19.99 20.53
CA GLU A 422 20.85 -20.04 20.50
C GLU A 422 21.32 -21.12 19.54
N LYS A 423 22.43 -20.85 18.85
CA LYS A 423 23.10 -21.85 18.01
C LYS A 423 24.07 -22.65 18.85
N GLU A 424 23.96 -23.99 18.80
CA GLU A 424 24.97 -24.86 19.38
C GLU A 424 26.26 -24.81 18.54
N HIS A 425 27.37 -24.76 19.22
CA HIS A 425 28.71 -24.72 18.62
C HIS A 425 29.26 -26.11 18.29
#